data_bdde33c4bb922cf02a74ff3960dc271e
#
_entry.id   bdde33c4bb922cf02a74ff3960dc271e
#
_cell.length_a   1.000
_cell.length_b   1.000
_cell.length_c   1.000
_cell.angle_alpha   90.00
_cell.angle_beta   90.00
_cell.angle_gamma   90.00
#
_symmetry.space_group_name_H-M   'P 1'
#
loop_
_entity.id
_entity.type
_entity.pdbx_description
1 polymer ?
#
loop_
_entity_poly.entity_id
_entity_poly.type
_entity_poly.pdbx_seq_one_letter_code
_entity_poly.pdbx_strand_id
1 'polypeptide(L)'
;NTRGYYSPNENRIVISKKLKGEEHILKTIFHEMAHADLHKGTNAHYGDDQYRKQELQAESVAYVVASHFGFDTSSYSFGYLAIWAKDKNGFEDMVEQLQVVQKEAKSLIDRMDAKLELVKNKTVVKDKFADKLQQAKEQSEKLSNQKAEAVKQVEEKKSLSSLH
;
A
#
# COMPACT_ATOMS: atom_id res chain seq x y z
N ASN A 1 24.51 -2.60 8.33
CA ASN A 1 23.22 -3.30 8.30
C ASN A 1 22.15 -2.36 7.73
N THR A 2 22.07 -2.30 6.40
CA THR A 2 21.09 -1.47 5.70
C THR A 2 19.71 -2.09 5.87
N ARG A 3 18.71 -1.28 6.27
CA ARG A 3 17.31 -1.71 6.40
C ARG A 3 16.64 -1.85 5.04
N GLY A 4 17.04 -0.99 4.11
CA GLY A 4 16.62 -0.94 2.71
C GLY A 4 17.47 0.04 1.94
N TYR A 5 17.24 0.15 0.64
CA TYR A 5 17.83 1.19 -0.21
C TYR A 5 17.04 1.34 -1.50
N TYR A 6 17.10 2.53 -2.08
CA TYR A 6 16.66 2.79 -3.44
C TYR A 6 17.81 2.57 -4.42
N SER A 7 17.57 1.79 -5.48
CA SER A 7 18.51 1.57 -6.58
C SER A 7 18.12 2.43 -7.79
N PRO A 8 18.83 3.55 -8.06
CA PRO A 8 18.49 4.43 -9.19
C PRO A 8 18.60 3.75 -10.55
N ASN A 9 19.61 2.89 -10.73
CA ASN A 9 19.86 2.19 -12.00
C ASN A 9 18.76 1.19 -12.35
N GLU A 10 18.17 0.55 -11.36
CA GLU A 10 17.12 -0.45 -11.53
C GLU A 10 15.73 0.13 -11.27
N ASN A 11 15.67 1.39 -10.83
CA ASN A 11 14.45 2.10 -10.42
C ASN A 11 13.58 1.26 -9.47
N ARG A 12 14.21 0.67 -8.45
CA ARG A 12 13.51 -0.18 -7.46
C ARG A 12 13.96 0.10 -6.05
N ILE A 13 13.06 -0.18 -5.11
CA ILE A 13 13.33 -0.18 -3.68
C ILE A 13 13.59 -1.61 -3.24
N VAL A 14 14.66 -1.81 -2.49
CA VAL A 14 15.04 -3.10 -1.91
C VAL A 14 14.93 -3.02 -0.40
N ILE A 15 14.21 -3.96 0.19
CA ILE A 15 14.01 -4.07 1.64
C ILE A 15 14.73 -5.31 2.16
N SER A 16 15.42 -5.15 3.29
CA SER A 16 16.15 -6.25 3.93
C SER A 16 15.18 -7.32 4.44
N LYS A 17 15.42 -8.58 4.09
CA LYS A 17 14.68 -9.75 4.61
C LYS A 17 14.79 -9.92 6.13
N LYS A 18 15.77 -9.26 6.76
CA LYS A 18 15.98 -9.28 8.22
C LYS A 18 15.07 -8.29 8.95
N LEU A 19 14.47 -7.33 8.22
CA LEU A 19 13.56 -6.36 8.79
C LEU A 19 12.25 -7.05 9.16
N LYS A 20 11.84 -6.92 10.41
CA LYS A 20 10.62 -7.53 10.94
C LYS A 20 9.68 -6.46 11.47
N GLY A 21 8.39 -6.77 11.41
CA GLY A 21 7.32 -5.85 11.80
C GLY A 21 6.86 -4.97 10.65
N GLU A 22 5.55 -4.93 10.42
CA GLU A 22 4.94 -4.19 9.32
C GLU A 22 5.28 -2.70 9.37
N GLU A 23 5.25 -2.10 10.56
CA GLU A 23 5.56 -0.68 10.75
C GLU A 23 6.98 -0.33 10.36
N HIS A 24 7.96 -1.17 10.72
CA HIS A 24 9.35 -0.96 10.34
C HIS A 24 9.58 -1.14 8.84
N ILE A 25 8.88 -2.08 8.23
CA ILE A 25 8.92 -2.30 6.77
C ILE A 25 8.32 -1.09 6.06
N LEU A 26 7.14 -0.63 6.47
CA LEU A 26 6.47 0.52 5.88
C LEU A 26 7.26 1.81 6.07
N LYS A 27 7.79 2.06 7.27
CA LYS A 27 8.70 3.19 7.52
C LYS A 27 9.86 3.19 6.54
N THR A 28 10.50 2.05 6.33
CA THR A 28 11.62 1.92 5.39
C THR A 28 11.17 2.17 3.96
N ILE A 29 10.03 1.62 3.55
CA ILE A 29 9.47 1.84 2.21
C ILE A 29 9.21 3.32 1.97
N PHE A 30 8.56 4.03 2.88
CA PHE A 30 8.26 5.47 2.73
C PHE A 30 9.53 6.31 2.64
N HIS A 31 10.54 5.97 3.44
CA HIS A 31 11.85 6.61 3.42
C HIS A 31 12.54 6.42 2.05
N GLU A 32 12.58 5.21 1.52
CA GLU A 32 13.19 4.93 0.22
C GLU A 32 12.38 5.51 -0.95
N MET A 33 11.06 5.61 -0.83
CA MET A 33 10.22 6.31 -1.81
C MET A 33 10.56 7.81 -1.88
N ALA A 34 10.78 8.45 -0.74
CA ALA A 34 11.22 9.84 -0.70
C ALA A 34 12.59 10.02 -1.37
N HIS A 35 13.55 9.12 -1.13
CA HIS A 35 14.82 9.13 -1.85
C HIS A 35 14.65 8.93 -3.36
N ALA A 36 13.76 8.03 -3.79
CA ALA A 36 13.50 7.78 -5.20
C ALA A 36 12.94 9.02 -5.92
N ASP A 37 12.10 9.79 -5.25
CA ASP A 37 11.44 10.95 -5.84
C ASP A 37 12.30 12.22 -5.75
N LEU A 38 12.94 12.47 -4.60
CA LEU A 38 13.67 13.72 -4.35
C LEU A 38 15.16 13.68 -4.72
N HIS A 39 15.80 12.50 -4.61
CA HIS A 39 17.25 12.41 -4.64
C HIS A 39 17.81 11.58 -5.81
N LYS A 40 16.97 11.26 -6.78
CA LYS A 40 17.40 10.55 -7.97
C LYS A 40 18.46 11.35 -8.74
N GLY A 41 19.61 10.73 -8.97
CA GLY A 41 20.71 11.36 -9.73
C GLY A 41 21.58 12.32 -8.91
N THR A 42 21.43 12.39 -7.59
CA THR A 42 22.33 13.15 -6.72
C THR A 42 23.59 12.34 -6.41
N ASN A 43 24.72 13.05 -6.26
CA ASN A 43 26.02 12.45 -5.91
C ASN A 43 26.42 12.74 -4.46
N ALA A 44 25.45 12.75 -3.54
CA ALA A 44 25.75 12.95 -2.13
C ALA A 44 26.46 11.73 -1.54
N HIS A 45 27.54 11.95 -0.82
CA HIS A 45 28.32 10.90 -0.17
C HIS A 45 27.98 10.81 1.32
N TYR A 46 28.09 9.62 1.87
CA TYR A 46 27.87 9.40 3.30
C TYR A 46 28.71 10.35 4.15
N GLY A 47 28.03 11.12 5.02
CA GLY A 47 28.64 12.10 5.90
C GLY A 47 28.71 13.54 5.39
N ASP A 48 28.40 13.79 4.11
CA ASP A 48 28.31 15.14 3.56
C ASP A 48 27.08 15.87 4.11
N ASP A 49 27.12 17.21 4.09
CA ASP A 49 25.96 18.03 4.49
C ASP A 49 24.78 17.80 3.55
N GLN A 50 25.03 17.61 2.26
CA GLN A 50 23.99 17.25 1.30
C GLN A 50 23.34 15.89 1.63
N TYR A 51 24.15 14.88 1.97
CA TYR A 51 23.65 13.59 2.42
C TYR A 51 22.76 13.73 3.66
N ARG A 52 23.20 14.49 4.66
CA ARG A 52 22.42 14.73 5.88
C ARG A 52 21.09 15.42 5.62
N LYS A 53 21.05 16.40 4.70
CA LYS A 53 19.82 17.06 4.26
C LYS A 53 18.88 16.07 3.59
N GLN A 54 19.40 15.22 2.71
CA GLN A 54 18.60 14.18 2.03
C GLN A 54 18.01 13.17 3.00
N GLU A 55 18.80 12.70 3.98
CA GLU A 55 18.32 11.80 5.03
C GLU A 55 17.19 12.44 5.85
N LEU A 56 17.36 13.70 6.22
CA LEU A 56 16.33 14.41 6.95
C LEU A 56 15.06 14.62 6.14
N GLN A 57 15.16 14.98 4.86
CA GLN A 57 14.02 15.08 3.97
C GLN A 57 13.28 13.74 3.90
N ALA A 58 14.00 12.65 3.65
CA ALA A 58 13.42 11.32 3.53
C ALA A 58 12.75 10.85 4.83
N GLU A 59 13.41 11.05 5.99
CA GLU A 59 12.84 10.69 7.29
C GLU A 59 11.60 11.54 7.62
N SER A 60 11.63 12.84 7.29
CA SER A 60 10.49 13.74 7.53
C SER A 60 9.30 13.41 6.64
N VAL A 61 9.52 13.12 5.36
CA VAL A 61 8.47 12.68 4.44
C VAL A 61 7.86 11.37 4.94
N ALA A 62 8.68 10.39 5.30
CA ALA A 62 8.22 9.12 5.82
C ALA A 62 7.38 9.28 7.10
N TYR A 63 7.78 10.19 7.99
CA TYR A 63 7.01 10.52 9.20
C TYR A 63 5.62 11.06 8.86
N VAL A 64 5.53 12.04 7.96
CA VAL A 64 4.25 12.66 7.59
C VAL A 64 3.33 11.64 6.92
N VAL A 65 3.86 10.83 5.99
CA VAL A 65 3.11 9.78 5.30
C VAL A 65 2.61 8.72 6.28
N ALA A 66 3.48 8.23 7.17
CA ALA A 66 3.10 7.26 8.19
C ALA A 66 2.01 7.79 9.13
N SER A 67 2.13 9.06 9.55
CA SER A 67 1.12 9.73 10.40
C SER A 67 -0.23 9.82 9.69
N HIS A 68 -0.24 10.16 8.40
CA HIS A 68 -1.48 10.22 7.60
C HIS A 68 -2.23 8.88 7.59
N PHE A 69 -1.52 7.77 7.47
CA PHE A 69 -2.09 6.43 7.47
C PHE A 69 -2.31 5.83 8.87
N GLY A 70 -2.04 6.58 9.94
CA GLY A 70 -2.30 6.16 11.32
C GLY A 70 -1.28 5.16 11.89
N PHE A 71 -0.08 5.05 11.30
CA PHE A 71 0.97 4.21 11.85
C PHE A 71 1.67 4.87 13.05
N ASP A 72 2.25 4.04 13.92
CA ASP A 72 3.08 4.52 15.03
C ASP A 72 4.34 5.21 14.50
N THR A 73 4.53 6.47 14.91
CA THR A 73 5.67 7.31 14.51
C THR A 73 6.72 7.45 15.59
N SER A 74 6.61 6.76 16.72
CA SER A 74 7.54 6.84 17.86
C SER A 74 8.96 6.44 17.49
N SER A 75 9.15 5.62 16.47
CA SER A 75 10.46 5.16 15.99
C SER A 75 11.19 6.15 15.07
N TYR A 76 10.55 7.27 14.69
CA TYR A 76 11.19 8.29 13.85
C TYR A 76 12.12 9.18 14.67
N SER A 77 13.25 9.57 14.09
CA SER A 77 14.27 10.37 14.74
C SER A 77 14.62 11.58 13.88
N PHE A 78 14.62 12.74 14.52
CA PHE A 78 14.95 14.02 13.90
C PHE A 78 16.26 14.60 14.45
N GLY A 79 17.20 13.73 14.84
CA GLY A 79 18.50 14.15 15.36
C GLY A 79 19.27 15.09 14.43
N TYR A 80 19.00 15.04 13.14
CA TYR A 80 19.60 15.96 12.15
C TYR A 80 19.10 17.40 12.26
N LEU A 81 17.98 17.68 12.91
CA LEU A 81 17.49 19.05 13.13
C LEU A 81 18.48 19.92 13.90
N ALA A 82 19.27 19.33 14.77
CA ALA A 82 20.31 20.04 15.53
C ALA A 82 21.40 20.64 14.65
N ILE A 83 21.56 20.20 13.41
CA ILE A 83 22.53 20.74 12.45
C ILE A 83 22.20 22.18 12.10
N TRP A 84 20.91 22.48 11.87
CA TRP A 84 20.47 23.83 11.52
C TRP A 84 20.44 24.82 12.67
N ALA A 85 20.38 24.36 13.91
CA ALA A 85 20.41 25.22 15.10
C ALA A 85 21.76 25.93 15.28
N LYS A 86 22.82 25.51 14.59
CA LYS A 86 24.18 26.01 14.74
C LYS A 86 24.60 27.05 13.70
N ASP A 87 23.84 27.20 12.60
CA ASP A 87 24.18 28.08 11.49
C ASP A 87 23.29 29.32 11.49
N LYS A 88 23.87 30.49 11.11
CA LYS A 88 23.13 31.76 10.96
C LYS A 88 22.01 31.67 9.91
N ASN A 89 22.21 30.91 8.85
CA ASN A 89 21.23 30.68 7.78
C ASN A 89 20.42 29.38 8.00
N GLY A 90 20.64 28.70 9.11
CA GLY A 90 20.03 27.39 9.39
C GLY A 90 18.51 27.44 9.43
N PHE A 91 17.93 28.55 9.90
CA PHE A 91 16.47 28.69 9.93
C PHE A 91 15.85 28.81 8.53
N GLU A 92 16.45 29.60 7.64
CA GLU A 92 15.97 29.76 6.26
C GLU A 92 16.10 28.43 5.48
N ASP A 93 17.24 27.77 5.61
CA ASP A 93 17.46 26.45 5.02
C ASP A 93 16.44 25.41 5.55
N MET A 94 16.18 25.42 6.85
CA MET A 94 15.16 24.53 7.44
C MET A 94 13.77 24.81 6.88
N VAL A 95 13.37 26.06 6.72
CA VAL A 95 12.07 26.43 6.14
C VAL A 95 11.97 25.92 4.70
N GLU A 96 13.02 26.08 3.90
CA GLU A 96 13.08 25.56 2.54
C GLU A 96 12.94 24.05 2.51
N GLN A 97 13.68 23.34 3.38
CA GLN A 97 13.58 21.89 3.49
C GLN A 97 12.18 21.42 3.91
N LEU A 98 11.52 22.12 4.82
CA LEU A 98 10.14 21.81 5.22
C LEU A 98 9.14 21.98 4.06
N GLN A 99 9.33 22.96 3.18
CA GLN A 99 8.50 23.11 1.97
C GLN A 99 8.67 21.92 1.01
N VAL A 100 9.91 21.46 0.81
CA VAL A 100 10.20 20.27 0.00
C VAL A 100 9.52 19.04 0.61
N VAL A 101 9.65 18.83 1.91
CA VAL A 101 9.02 17.72 2.65
C VAL A 101 7.50 17.74 2.51
N GLN A 102 6.89 18.91 2.71
CA GLN A 102 5.44 19.05 2.63
C GLN A 102 4.90 18.73 1.23
N LYS A 103 5.56 19.24 0.18
CA LYS A 103 5.18 18.98 -1.20
C LYS A 103 5.30 17.50 -1.54
N GLU A 104 6.40 16.87 -1.15
CA GLU A 104 6.64 15.45 -1.44
C GLU A 104 5.71 14.54 -0.64
N ALA A 105 5.52 14.78 0.66
CA ALA A 105 4.59 14.01 1.48
C ALA A 105 3.16 14.07 0.90
N LYS A 106 2.71 15.24 0.48
CA LYS A 106 1.42 15.39 -0.20
C LYS A 106 1.35 14.58 -1.49
N SER A 107 2.38 14.63 -2.33
CA SER A 107 2.45 13.86 -3.57
C SER A 107 2.37 12.35 -3.32
N LEU A 108 3.12 11.84 -2.35
CA LEU A 108 3.09 10.41 -1.97
C LEU A 108 1.72 10.00 -1.43
N ILE A 109 1.13 10.78 -0.53
CA ILE A 109 -0.18 10.51 0.06
C ILE A 109 -1.24 10.46 -1.04
N ASP A 110 -1.30 11.45 -1.92
CA ASP A 110 -2.29 11.49 -3.00
C ASP A 110 -2.18 10.28 -3.94
N ARG A 111 -0.95 9.86 -4.28
CA ARG A 111 -0.70 8.67 -5.10
C ARG A 111 -1.11 7.37 -4.41
N MET A 112 -0.84 7.25 -3.12
CA MET A 112 -1.20 6.08 -2.33
C MET A 112 -2.71 5.99 -2.12
N ASP A 113 -3.37 7.09 -1.77
CA ASP A 113 -4.82 7.14 -1.59
C ASP A 113 -5.55 6.76 -2.88
N ALA A 114 -5.11 7.27 -4.03
CA ALA A 114 -5.66 6.88 -5.33
C ALA A 114 -5.51 5.38 -5.62
N LYS A 115 -4.37 4.77 -5.25
CA LYS A 115 -4.16 3.32 -5.41
C LYS A 115 -5.01 2.50 -4.45
N LEU A 116 -5.16 2.93 -3.20
CA LEU A 116 -6.01 2.27 -2.22
C LEU A 116 -7.47 2.26 -2.66
N GLU A 117 -7.98 3.36 -3.20
CA GLU A 117 -9.34 3.41 -3.75
C GLU A 117 -9.53 2.44 -4.92
N LEU A 118 -8.55 2.33 -5.83
CA LEU A 118 -8.60 1.35 -6.92
C LEU A 118 -8.61 -0.10 -6.42
N VAL A 119 -7.85 -0.40 -5.36
CA VAL A 119 -7.81 -1.74 -4.75
C VAL A 119 -9.14 -2.06 -4.07
N LYS A 120 -9.69 -1.13 -3.27
CA LYS A 120 -11.01 -1.28 -2.64
C LYS A 120 -12.11 -1.53 -3.68
N ASN A 121 -12.14 -0.74 -4.74
CA ASN A 121 -13.15 -0.90 -5.80
C ASN A 121 -13.02 -2.25 -6.51
N LYS A 122 -11.81 -2.74 -6.77
CA LYS A 122 -11.59 -4.08 -7.35
C LYS A 122 -12.09 -5.19 -6.43
N THR A 123 -11.86 -5.07 -5.13
CA THR A 123 -12.33 -6.05 -4.14
C THR A 123 -13.86 -6.09 -4.10
N VAL A 124 -14.53 -4.93 -4.02
CA VAL A 124 -16.00 -4.85 -4.05
C VAL A 124 -16.60 -5.46 -5.32
N VAL A 125 -15.99 -5.24 -6.48
CA VAL A 125 -16.48 -5.85 -7.75
C VAL A 125 -16.30 -7.37 -7.73
N LYS A 126 -15.16 -7.86 -7.21
CA LYS A 126 -14.90 -9.30 -7.07
C LYS A 126 -15.92 -9.98 -6.15
N ASP A 127 -16.22 -9.36 -5.03
CA ASP A 127 -17.20 -9.88 -4.06
C ASP A 127 -18.59 -9.94 -4.65
N LYS A 128 -19.04 -8.87 -5.30
CA LYS A 128 -20.33 -8.83 -6.02
C LYS A 128 -20.44 -9.89 -7.12
N PHE A 129 -19.35 -10.18 -7.82
CA PHE A 129 -19.32 -11.23 -8.83
C PHE A 129 -19.41 -12.63 -8.20
N ALA A 130 -18.69 -12.86 -7.10
CA ALA A 130 -18.73 -14.11 -6.36
C ALA A 130 -20.14 -14.41 -5.83
N ASP A 131 -20.82 -13.40 -5.26
CA ASP A 131 -22.21 -13.51 -4.79
C ASP A 131 -23.17 -13.88 -5.91
N LYS A 132 -23.07 -13.21 -7.08
CA LYS A 132 -23.88 -13.53 -8.25
C LYS A 132 -23.65 -14.94 -8.77
N LEU A 133 -22.39 -15.40 -8.76
CA LEU A 133 -22.05 -16.74 -9.19
C LEU A 133 -22.65 -17.80 -8.23
N GLN A 134 -22.59 -17.54 -6.93
CA GLN A 134 -23.19 -18.40 -5.92
C GLN A 134 -24.71 -18.51 -6.09
N GLN A 135 -25.40 -17.39 -6.25
CA GLN A 135 -26.84 -17.34 -6.51
C GLN A 135 -27.23 -18.11 -7.77
N ALA A 136 -26.46 -17.97 -8.85
CA ALA A 136 -26.72 -18.70 -10.09
C ALA A 136 -26.56 -20.22 -9.93
N LYS A 137 -25.57 -20.68 -9.17
CA LYS A 137 -25.38 -22.10 -8.82
C LYS A 137 -26.57 -22.65 -8.05
N GLU A 138 -27.00 -21.95 -7.00
CA GLU A 138 -28.14 -22.35 -6.16
C GLU A 138 -29.45 -22.43 -6.97
N GLN A 139 -29.67 -21.49 -7.88
CA GLN A 139 -30.82 -21.52 -8.79
C GLN A 139 -30.77 -22.71 -9.74
N SER A 140 -29.60 -23.02 -10.29
CA SER A 140 -29.38 -24.16 -11.17
C SER A 140 -29.65 -25.49 -10.48
N GLU A 141 -29.18 -25.64 -9.24
CA GLU A 141 -29.42 -26.84 -8.42
C GLU A 141 -30.90 -27.02 -8.08
N LYS A 142 -31.59 -25.94 -7.67
CA LYS A 142 -33.04 -25.98 -7.41
C LYS A 142 -33.82 -26.42 -8.66
N LEU A 143 -33.48 -25.86 -9.83
CA LEU A 143 -34.14 -26.23 -11.09
C LEU A 143 -33.87 -27.70 -11.48
N SER A 144 -32.68 -28.18 -11.26
CA SER A 144 -32.29 -29.60 -11.50
C SER A 144 -33.08 -30.54 -10.61
N ASN A 145 -33.21 -30.23 -9.31
CA ASN A 145 -33.95 -31.03 -8.36
C ASN A 145 -35.46 -31.05 -8.68
N GLN A 146 -36.05 -29.90 -9.07
CA GLN A 146 -37.46 -29.83 -9.49
C GLN A 146 -37.73 -30.69 -10.73
N LYS A 147 -36.80 -30.66 -11.71
CA LYS A 147 -36.91 -31.54 -12.89
C LYS A 147 -36.84 -33.02 -12.54
N ALA A 148 -35.94 -33.39 -11.64
CA ALA A 148 -35.79 -34.78 -11.18
C ALA A 148 -37.05 -35.29 -10.44
N GLU A 149 -37.64 -34.44 -9.58
CA GLU A 149 -38.91 -34.77 -8.91
C GLU A 149 -40.07 -34.87 -9.89
N ALA A 150 -40.22 -34.00 -10.87
CA ALA A 150 -41.23 -34.04 -11.89
C ALA A 150 -41.14 -35.33 -12.74
N VAL A 151 -39.92 -35.75 -13.09
CA VAL A 151 -39.69 -37.02 -13.81
C VAL A 151 -40.15 -38.22 -12.99
N LYS A 152 -39.79 -38.30 -11.71
CA LYS A 152 -40.23 -39.39 -10.80
C LYS A 152 -41.76 -39.46 -10.71
N GLN A 153 -42.42 -38.32 -10.53
CA GLN A 153 -43.91 -38.28 -10.48
C GLN A 153 -44.59 -38.77 -11.77
N VAL A 154 -43.99 -38.51 -12.92
CA VAL A 154 -44.50 -38.99 -14.22
C VAL A 154 -44.29 -40.52 -14.35
N GLU A 155 -43.16 -41.04 -13.91
CA GLU A 155 -42.88 -42.47 -13.93
C GLU A 155 -43.78 -43.25 -12.97
N GLU A 156 -44.03 -42.74 -11.78
CA GLU A 156 -44.95 -43.36 -10.80
C GLU A 156 -46.41 -43.40 -11.35
N LYS A 157 -46.86 -42.30 -11.99
CA LYS A 157 -48.17 -42.28 -12.61
C LYS A 157 -48.34 -43.27 -13.78
N LYS A 158 -47.27 -43.48 -14.57
CA LYS A 158 -47.26 -44.46 -15.67
C LYS A 158 -47.28 -45.89 -15.13
N SER A 159 -46.56 -46.17 -14.07
CA SER A 159 -46.57 -47.52 -13.47
C SER A 159 -47.92 -47.87 -12.86
N LEU A 160 -48.63 -46.95 -12.25
CA LEU A 160 -49.96 -47.12 -11.70
C LEU A 160 -51.01 -47.30 -12.78
N SER A 161 -50.89 -46.67 -13.96
CA SER A 161 -51.85 -46.81 -15.08
C SER A 161 -51.64 -48.08 -15.88
N SER A 162 -50.55 -48.81 -15.74
CA SER A 162 -50.29 -50.11 -16.41
C SER A 162 -50.76 -51.34 -15.61
N LEU A 163 -51.30 -51.13 -14.42
CA LEU A 163 -51.80 -52.20 -13.52
C LEU A 163 -53.36 -52.37 -13.61
N HIS A 164 -54.03 -51.66 -14.53
CA HIS A 164 -55.44 -51.80 -14.82
C HIS A 164 -55.62 -52.21 -16.28
#